data_3ac543c8b0385c3b93d4fba34aa0e8fc
#
_entry.id   3ac543c8b0385c3b93d4fba34aa0e8fc
#
_cell.length_a   1.000
_cell.length_b   1.000
_cell.length_c   1.000
_cell.angle_alpha   90.00
_cell.angle_beta   90.00
_cell.angle_gamma   90.00
#
_symmetry.space_group_name_H-M   'P 1'
#
loop_
_entity.id
_entity.type
_entity.pdbx_description
1 polymer ?
#
loop_
_entity_poly.entity_id
_entity_poly.type
_entity_poly.pdbx_seq_one_letter_code
_entity_poly.pdbx_strand_id
1 'polypeptide(L)'
;DISDDGDDTDGNTTDDSTDIDIDPVPLIEVTKTASVTDDGNGITGTGDVINYVITIENKGNVTLSSLTVTDSLTDANGVSLVMGNGPYFSGANQGSGLGTLLPGEIATYRAYFIITDAAALTGAISNIATATASSPGQTNNVSDTSDDGDDTDGNTTNCLLYTSPSPRDKRL
;
A
#
# COMPACT_ATOMS: atom_id res chain seq x y z
N ASP A 1 5.62 47.83 -20.29
CA ASP A 1 5.09 47.81 -18.94
C ASP A 1 5.26 46.40 -18.40
N ILE A 2 5.86 46.24 -17.23
CA ILE A 2 6.08 44.96 -16.57
C ILE A 2 5.07 44.89 -15.43
N SER A 3 4.59 43.72 -15.15
CA SER A 3 3.55 43.51 -14.13
C SER A 3 4.07 43.80 -12.73
N ASP A 4 3.21 44.33 -11.89
CA ASP A 4 3.31 44.58 -10.48
C ASP A 4 2.41 43.59 -9.74
N ASP A 5 2.76 43.07 -8.57
CA ASP A 5 1.95 42.10 -7.81
C ASP A 5 0.76 42.76 -7.09
N GLY A 6 0.70 44.12 -7.07
CA GLY A 6 -0.38 44.89 -6.43
C GLY A 6 -0.22 45.08 -4.92
N ASP A 7 0.93 44.73 -4.34
CA ASP A 7 1.27 45.00 -2.93
C ASP A 7 2.31 46.11 -2.79
N ASP A 8 1.87 47.36 -2.63
CA ASP A 8 2.75 48.53 -2.41
C ASP A 8 3.31 48.60 -0.99
N THR A 9 3.02 47.63 -0.11
CA THR A 9 3.41 47.69 1.31
C THR A 9 4.83 47.23 1.59
N ASP A 10 5.43 46.47 0.68
CA ASP A 10 6.82 46.02 0.75
C ASP A 10 7.85 47.06 0.33
N GLY A 11 7.38 48.19 -0.19
CA GLY A 11 8.20 49.34 -0.63
C GLY A 11 8.66 49.25 -2.08
N ASN A 12 8.21 48.27 -2.85
CA ASN A 12 8.39 48.16 -4.28
C ASN A 12 7.09 48.50 -5.00
N THR A 13 7.10 49.48 -5.86
CA THR A 13 5.90 50.02 -6.55
C THR A 13 5.98 49.84 -8.06
N THR A 14 6.98 49.13 -8.55
CA THR A 14 7.23 48.94 -9.99
C THR A 14 7.95 47.63 -10.27
N ASP A 15 7.47 46.89 -11.27
CA ASP A 15 8.17 45.76 -11.88
C ASP A 15 8.38 44.58 -10.92
N ASP A 16 7.36 44.22 -10.14
CA ASP A 16 7.43 43.14 -9.16
C ASP A 16 6.88 41.79 -9.70
N SER A 17 7.44 40.70 -9.21
CA SER A 17 6.98 39.37 -9.56
C SER A 17 5.85 38.92 -8.63
N THR A 18 4.81 38.33 -9.19
CA THR A 18 3.83 37.60 -8.37
C THR A 18 4.40 36.25 -8.02
N ASP A 19 4.76 36.05 -6.77
CA ASP A 19 5.32 34.79 -6.25
C ASP A 19 4.25 33.96 -5.58
N ILE A 20 4.26 32.67 -5.87
CA ILE A 20 3.41 31.67 -5.23
C ILE A 20 4.28 30.62 -4.58
N ASP A 21 4.25 30.55 -3.27
CA ASP A 21 4.94 29.51 -2.52
C ASP A 21 4.23 28.16 -2.71
N ILE A 22 4.99 27.15 -3.12
CA ILE A 22 4.51 25.77 -3.25
C ILE A 22 5.33 24.89 -2.33
N ASP A 23 4.73 24.51 -1.21
CA ASP A 23 5.34 23.59 -0.28
C ASP A 23 5.24 22.14 -0.79
N PRO A 24 6.35 21.39 -0.90
CA PRO A 24 6.32 19.98 -1.19
C PRO A 24 5.66 19.18 -0.05
N VAL A 25 4.63 18.42 -0.37
CA VAL A 25 3.92 17.52 0.55
C VAL A 25 4.05 16.09 0.02
N PRO A 26 5.14 15.38 0.33
CA PRO A 26 5.29 13.98 -0.05
C PRO A 26 4.45 13.10 0.87
N LEU A 27 3.56 12.27 0.30
CA LEU A 27 2.66 11.40 1.05
C LEU A 27 2.29 10.19 0.19
N ILE A 28 2.30 9.00 0.78
CA ILE A 28 1.76 7.78 0.17
C ILE A 28 0.70 7.17 1.08
N GLU A 29 -0.21 6.43 0.47
CA GLU A 29 -1.20 5.58 1.13
C GLU A 29 -1.10 4.17 0.55
N VAL A 30 -1.02 3.16 1.41
CA VAL A 30 -0.91 1.75 1.03
C VAL A 30 -2.16 1.02 1.47
N THR A 31 -2.89 0.43 0.52
CA THR A 31 -4.00 -0.48 0.84
C THR A 31 -3.68 -1.89 0.36
N LYS A 32 -4.19 -2.89 1.06
CA LYS A 32 -3.99 -4.28 0.72
C LYS A 32 -5.28 -5.06 0.88
N THR A 33 -5.67 -5.72 -0.19
CA THR A 33 -6.83 -6.61 -0.19
C THR A 33 -6.40 -8.02 -0.55
N ALA A 34 -7.21 -9.00 -0.18
CA ALA A 34 -6.96 -10.34 -0.58
C ALA A 34 -8.23 -11.13 -0.88
N SER A 35 -8.07 -12.19 -1.64
CA SER A 35 -9.13 -13.13 -1.99
C SER A 35 -8.59 -14.54 -1.98
N VAL A 36 -9.43 -15.49 -1.61
CA VAL A 36 -9.10 -16.92 -1.64
C VAL A 36 -9.65 -17.54 -2.91
N THR A 37 -8.81 -18.29 -3.61
CA THR A 37 -9.22 -19.19 -4.69
C THR A 37 -9.21 -20.61 -4.14
N ASP A 38 -10.39 -21.21 -4.03
CA ASP A 38 -10.60 -22.58 -3.56
C ASP A 38 -10.07 -23.60 -4.57
N ASP A 39 -9.49 -24.68 -4.10
CA ASP A 39 -8.94 -25.77 -4.92
C ASP A 39 -10.02 -26.68 -5.54
N GLY A 40 -11.29 -26.41 -5.26
CA GLY A 40 -12.47 -27.12 -5.77
C GLY A 40 -13.14 -28.01 -4.75
N ASN A 41 -12.68 -28.00 -3.50
CA ASN A 41 -13.26 -28.83 -2.43
C ASN A 41 -14.36 -28.11 -1.62
N GLY A 42 -14.54 -26.78 -1.80
CA GLY A 42 -15.56 -25.97 -1.14
C GLY A 42 -15.28 -25.67 0.33
N ILE A 43 -14.06 -25.90 0.79
CA ILE A 43 -13.63 -25.68 2.19
C ILE A 43 -12.31 -24.93 2.18
N THR A 44 -12.29 -23.68 2.65
CA THR A 44 -11.04 -22.93 2.75
C THR A 44 -10.02 -23.65 3.64
N GLY A 45 -8.85 -23.95 3.08
CA GLY A 45 -7.82 -24.72 3.78
C GLY A 45 -6.58 -24.98 2.96
N THR A 46 -5.89 -26.06 3.29
CA THR A 46 -4.67 -26.49 2.60
C THR A 46 -4.89 -26.68 1.11
N GLY A 47 -4.01 -26.12 0.30
CA GLY A 47 -4.09 -26.18 -1.17
C GLY A 47 -4.71 -24.96 -1.81
N ASP A 48 -5.53 -24.21 -1.09
CA ASP A 48 -6.12 -22.97 -1.58
C ASP A 48 -5.06 -21.88 -1.77
N VAL A 49 -5.38 -20.95 -2.66
CA VAL A 49 -4.51 -19.83 -2.98
C VAL A 49 -5.06 -18.53 -2.44
N ILE A 50 -4.33 -17.87 -1.56
CA ILE A 50 -4.60 -16.50 -1.16
C ILE A 50 -3.91 -15.58 -2.16
N ASN A 51 -4.70 -14.75 -2.84
CA ASN A 51 -4.23 -13.74 -3.78
C ASN A 51 -4.29 -12.38 -3.13
N TYR A 52 -3.17 -11.65 -3.13
CA TYR A 52 -3.04 -10.31 -2.57
C TYR A 52 -2.95 -9.27 -3.67
N VAL A 53 -3.65 -8.17 -3.50
CA VAL A 53 -3.50 -6.94 -4.30
C VAL A 53 -3.10 -5.83 -3.35
N ILE A 54 -1.96 -5.21 -3.63
CA ILE A 54 -1.44 -4.08 -2.87
C ILE A 54 -1.50 -2.87 -3.80
N THR A 55 -2.15 -1.79 -3.37
CA THR A 55 -2.17 -0.53 -4.09
C THR A 55 -1.43 0.53 -3.29
N ILE A 56 -0.68 1.37 -3.98
CA ILE A 56 0.08 2.46 -3.39
C ILE A 56 -0.27 3.71 -4.15
N GLU A 57 -0.93 4.65 -3.48
CA GLU A 57 -1.32 5.94 -4.05
C GLU A 57 -0.40 7.05 -3.57
N ASN A 58 0.06 7.89 -4.48
CA ASN A 58 0.72 9.15 -4.12
C ASN A 58 -0.34 10.20 -3.80
N LYS A 59 -0.61 10.41 -2.53
CA LYS A 59 -1.54 11.44 -2.01
C LYS A 59 -0.91 12.83 -1.95
N GLY A 60 0.39 12.92 -2.22
CA GLY A 60 1.16 14.17 -2.18
C GLY A 60 1.09 14.96 -3.49
N ASN A 61 1.82 16.08 -3.51
CA ASN A 61 1.91 16.98 -4.65
C ASN A 61 3.25 16.92 -5.41
N VAL A 62 4.13 15.98 -5.04
CA VAL A 62 5.44 15.79 -5.69
C VAL A 62 5.59 14.37 -6.21
N THR A 63 6.34 14.22 -7.30
CA THR A 63 6.68 12.89 -7.83
C THR A 63 7.57 12.15 -6.84
N LEU A 64 7.24 10.90 -6.58
CA LEU A 64 8.03 10.00 -5.76
C LEU A 64 8.86 9.06 -6.63
N SER A 65 10.05 8.71 -6.14
CA SER A 65 11.00 7.82 -6.81
C SER A 65 11.48 6.73 -5.86
N SER A 66 12.18 5.74 -6.40
CA SER A 66 12.73 4.62 -5.61
C SER A 66 11.67 3.91 -4.76
N LEU A 67 10.42 3.84 -5.27
CA LEU A 67 9.35 3.11 -4.58
C LEU A 67 9.71 1.64 -4.45
N THR A 68 9.72 1.16 -3.22
CA THR A 68 9.96 -0.24 -2.85
C THR A 68 8.81 -0.75 -2.00
N VAL A 69 8.50 -2.03 -2.12
CA VAL A 69 7.46 -2.71 -1.34
C VAL A 69 8.09 -3.91 -0.65
N THR A 70 7.91 -4.00 0.66
CA THR A 70 8.22 -5.17 1.48
C THR A 70 6.94 -5.80 1.97
N ASP A 71 6.92 -7.11 2.13
CA ASP A 71 5.73 -7.86 2.52
C ASP A 71 6.09 -8.86 3.63
N SER A 72 5.31 -8.89 4.70
CA SER A 72 5.49 -9.76 5.85
C SER A 72 4.26 -10.63 6.04
N LEU A 73 4.42 -11.92 5.81
CA LEU A 73 3.39 -12.94 5.95
C LEU A 73 3.66 -13.80 7.19
N THR A 74 2.68 -13.96 8.06
CA THR A 74 2.79 -14.75 9.29
C THR A 74 1.55 -15.61 9.51
N ASP A 75 1.73 -16.71 10.27
CA ASP A 75 0.62 -17.48 10.80
C ASP A 75 0.05 -16.86 12.10
N ALA A 76 -0.98 -17.50 12.68
CA ALA A 76 -1.62 -17.02 13.92
C ALA A 76 -0.68 -16.98 15.14
N ASN A 77 0.44 -17.70 15.11
CA ASN A 77 1.44 -17.72 16.15
C ASN A 77 2.57 -16.69 15.93
N GLY A 78 2.48 -15.89 14.85
CA GLY A 78 3.51 -14.94 14.45
C GLY A 78 4.72 -15.57 13.76
N VAL A 79 4.64 -16.84 13.36
CA VAL A 79 5.71 -17.51 12.62
C VAL A 79 5.68 -17.04 11.17
N SER A 80 6.84 -16.59 10.67
CA SER A 80 6.97 -16.12 9.29
C SER A 80 6.69 -17.24 8.29
N LEU A 81 5.85 -16.92 7.30
CA LEU A 81 5.54 -17.79 6.17
C LEU A 81 6.24 -17.26 4.91
N VAL A 82 6.57 -18.16 4.00
CA VAL A 82 7.23 -17.82 2.74
C VAL A 82 6.18 -17.59 1.66
N MET A 83 6.12 -16.37 1.12
CA MET A 83 5.25 -16.03 0.00
C MET A 83 5.53 -16.96 -1.21
N GLY A 84 4.49 -17.42 -1.88
CA GLY A 84 4.63 -18.24 -3.08
C GLY A 84 5.22 -17.45 -4.25
N ASN A 85 4.81 -16.18 -4.40
CA ASN A 85 5.38 -15.23 -5.35
C ASN A 85 4.96 -13.80 -4.97
N GLY A 86 5.83 -12.82 -5.27
CA GLY A 86 5.58 -11.40 -5.08
C GLY A 86 6.15 -10.86 -3.75
N PRO A 87 5.85 -9.57 -3.42
CA PRO A 87 5.07 -8.66 -4.26
C PRO A 87 5.81 -8.27 -5.55
N TYR A 88 5.12 -8.32 -6.69
CA TYR A 88 5.65 -7.87 -7.98
C TYR A 88 4.78 -6.75 -8.55
N PHE A 89 5.43 -5.78 -9.21
CA PHE A 89 4.76 -4.66 -9.87
C PHE A 89 3.90 -5.15 -11.03
N SER A 90 2.63 -4.77 -11.03
CA SER A 90 1.64 -5.14 -12.05
C SER A 90 1.34 -4.01 -13.02
N GLY A 91 1.56 -2.75 -12.60
CA GLY A 91 1.33 -1.56 -13.40
C GLY A 91 0.97 -0.35 -12.55
N ALA A 92 0.86 0.81 -13.21
CA ALA A 92 0.38 2.05 -12.60
C ALA A 92 -0.68 2.70 -13.51
N ASN A 93 -1.68 3.35 -12.89
CA ASN A 93 -2.85 3.86 -13.63
C ASN A 93 -2.56 5.07 -14.51
N GLN A 94 -1.45 5.78 -14.30
CA GLN A 94 -0.99 6.88 -15.16
C GLN A 94 0.20 6.47 -16.05
N GLY A 95 0.65 5.20 -15.95
CA GLY A 95 1.65 4.60 -16.83
C GLY A 95 3.10 4.74 -16.40
N SER A 96 3.36 5.17 -15.16
CA SER A 96 4.72 5.16 -14.63
C SER A 96 5.29 3.75 -14.54
N GLY A 97 6.58 3.62 -14.72
CA GLY A 97 7.31 2.37 -14.54
C GLY A 97 7.56 2.05 -13.07
N LEU A 98 8.06 0.84 -12.83
CA LEU A 98 8.48 0.40 -11.50
C LEU A 98 9.38 1.45 -10.82
N GLY A 99 9.04 1.81 -9.58
CA GLY A 99 9.83 2.71 -8.75
C GLY A 99 9.50 4.19 -8.87
N THR A 100 8.57 4.59 -9.74
CA THR A 100 8.12 5.98 -9.89
C THR A 100 6.62 6.09 -9.61
N LEU A 101 6.20 7.17 -8.96
CA LEU A 101 4.80 7.44 -8.66
C LEU A 101 4.51 8.93 -8.77
N LEU A 102 3.74 9.33 -9.78
CA LEU A 102 3.31 10.72 -10.01
C LEU A 102 2.26 11.13 -8.97
N PRO A 103 2.06 12.43 -8.70
CA PRO A 103 0.95 12.90 -7.86
C PRO A 103 -0.41 12.36 -8.33
N GLY A 104 -1.16 11.75 -7.39
CA GLY A 104 -2.46 11.11 -7.67
C GLY A 104 -2.37 9.79 -8.43
N GLU A 105 -1.17 9.27 -8.69
CA GLU A 105 -1.01 7.97 -9.34
C GLU A 105 -1.12 6.82 -8.36
N ILE A 106 -1.67 5.70 -8.84
CA ILE A 106 -1.81 4.45 -8.09
C ILE A 106 -0.98 3.36 -8.77
N ALA A 107 0.03 2.85 -8.08
CA ALA A 107 0.77 1.65 -8.46
C ALA A 107 0.10 0.41 -7.86
N THR A 108 0.04 -0.67 -8.63
CA THR A 108 -0.54 -1.95 -8.21
C THR A 108 0.55 -3.02 -8.17
N TYR A 109 0.61 -3.73 -7.05
CA TYR A 109 1.45 -4.91 -6.86
C TYR A 109 0.57 -6.13 -6.57
N ARG A 110 1.09 -7.31 -6.90
CA ARG A 110 0.40 -8.59 -6.67
C ARG A 110 1.33 -9.57 -5.99
N ALA A 111 0.75 -10.42 -5.13
CA ALA A 111 1.44 -11.53 -4.49
C ALA A 111 0.46 -12.68 -4.30
N TYR A 112 0.96 -13.88 -4.05
CA TYR A 112 0.10 -14.99 -3.65
C TYR A 112 0.81 -15.94 -2.66
N PHE A 113 -0.01 -16.63 -1.88
CA PHE A 113 0.43 -17.68 -0.97
C PHE A 113 -0.48 -18.91 -1.14
N ILE A 114 0.13 -20.09 -1.21
CA ILE A 114 -0.61 -21.37 -1.19
C ILE A 114 -0.68 -21.83 0.26
N ILE A 115 -1.89 -22.01 0.78
CA ILE A 115 -2.10 -22.43 2.17
C ILE A 115 -1.48 -23.81 2.36
N THR A 116 -0.53 -23.89 3.28
CA THR A 116 0.12 -25.14 3.67
C THR A 116 -0.63 -25.79 4.84
N ASP A 117 -0.44 -27.12 5.06
CA ASP A 117 -0.99 -27.81 6.23
C ASP A 117 -0.61 -27.12 7.55
N ALA A 118 0.65 -26.71 7.66
CA ALA A 118 1.14 -26.04 8.85
C ALA A 118 0.42 -24.70 9.11
N ALA A 119 0.21 -23.88 8.08
CA ALA A 119 -0.52 -22.63 8.19
C ALA A 119 -2.00 -22.84 8.49
N ALA A 120 -2.64 -23.81 7.82
CA ALA A 120 -4.05 -24.15 8.05
C ALA A 120 -4.32 -24.61 9.51
N LEU A 121 -3.38 -25.34 10.11
CA LEU A 121 -3.49 -25.81 11.50
C LEU A 121 -3.45 -24.67 12.52
N THR A 122 -2.87 -23.53 12.22
CA THR A 122 -2.81 -22.37 13.12
C THR A 122 -4.09 -21.56 13.13
N GLY A 123 -4.93 -21.70 12.11
CA GLY A 123 -6.28 -21.12 12.04
C GLY A 123 -6.36 -19.69 11.52
N ALA A 124 -5.22 -18.99 11.31
CA ALA A 124 -5.21 -17.64 10.71
C ALA A 124 -3.89 -17.36 9.99
N ILE A 125 -3.97 -16.47 9.00
CA ILE A 125 -2.82 -15.93 8.25
C ILE A 125 -2.97 -14.42 8.24
N SER A 126 -1.91 -13.72 8.62
CA SER A 126 -1.80 -12.25 8.58
C SER A 126 -0.74 -11.83 7.57
N ASN A 127 -1.03 -10.78 6.82
CA ASN A 127 -0.10 -10.25 5.83
C ASN A 127 -0.09 -8.72 5.85
N ILE A 128 1.09 -8.12 5.99
CA ILE A 128 1.32 -6.68 6.08
C ILE A 128 2.32 -6.28 5.00
N ALA A 129 1.96 -5.30 4.17
CA ALA A 129 2.85 -4.69 3.20
C ALA A 129 3.29 -3.30 3.70
N THR A 130 4.56 -2.95 3.48
CA THR A 130 5.09 -1.61 3.74
C THR A 130 5.71 -1.08 2.46
N ALA A 131 5.29 0.11 2.05
CA ALA A 131 5.91 0.84 0.96
C ALA A 131 6.81 1.95 1.49
N THR A 132 7.93 2.18 0.79
CA THR A 132 8.86 3.28 1.07
C THR A 132 9.27 3.93 -0.24
N ALA A 133 9.31 5.26 -0.28
CA ALA A 133 9.68 6.04 -1.44
C ALA A 133 10.52 7.26 -1.06
N SER A 134 11.10 7.90 -2.06
CA SER A 134 11.92 9.11 -1.94
C SER A 134 11.23 10.29 -2.61
N SER A 135 11.11 11.41 -1.92
CA SER A 135 10.71 12.68 -2.51
C SER A 135 11.91 13.43 -3.13
N PRO A 136 11.71 14.47 -3.95
CA PRO A 136 12.80 15.21 -4.56
C PRO A 136 13.81 15.73 -3.53
N GLY A 137 15.08 15.38 -3.74
CA GLY A 137 16.19 15.79 -2.85
C GLY A 137 16.30 15.03 -1.52
N GLN A 138 15.43 14.05 -1.27
CA GLN A 138 15.41 13.22 -0.06
C GLN A 138 15.53 11.74 -0.43
N THR A 139 15.84 10.89 0.56
CA THR A 139 15.96 9.44 0.36
C THR A 139 15.13 8.70 1.40
N ASN A 140 14.24 7.80 0.94
CA ASN A 140 13.40 6.94 1.79
C ASN A 140 12.67 7.70 2.91
N ASN A 141 12.23 8.93 2.61
CA ASN A 141 11.61 9.82 3.60
C ASN A 141 10.08 9.72 3.64
N VAL A 142 9.48 8.90 2.78
CA VAL A 142 8.03 8.67 2.71
C VAL A 142 7.78 7.18 2.87
N SER A 143 6.94 6.80 3.82
CA SER A 143 6.58 5.40 4.02
C SER A 143 5.18 5.27 4.59
N ASP A 144 4.53 4.15 4.27
CA ASP A 144 3.26 3.77 4.83
C ASP A 144 3.13 2.25 4.90
N THR A 145 2.27 1.77 5.80
CA THR A 145 2.01 0.34 6.03
C THR A 145 0.55 0.05 5.72
N SER A 146 0.30 -1.02 4.98
CA SER A 146 -1.02 -1.35 4.46
C SER A 146 -2.07 -1.54 5.56
N ASP A 147 -3.25 -0.99 5.31
CA ASP A 147 -4.52 -1.38 5.89
C ASP A 147 -5.35 -2.21 4.88
N ASP A 148 -6.57 -2.58 5.19
CA ASP A 148 -7.48 -3.31 4.29
C ASP A 148 -8.38 -2.38 3.47
N GLY A 149 -8.25 -1.06 3.66
CA GLY A 149 -9.05 -0.04 3.00
C GLY A 149 -10.43 0.17 3.65
N ASP A 150 -10.69 -0.40 4.83
CA ASP A 150 -11.90 -0.16 5.62
C ASP A 150 -11.58 0.60 6.92
N ASP A 151 -11.60 1.91 6.86
CA ASP A 151 -11.37 2.79 8.02
C ASP A 151 -12.51 2.73 9.06
N THR A 152 -13.58 2.01 8.78
CA THR A 152 -14.76 1.97 9.66
C THR A 152 -14.68 0.93 10.76
N ASP A 153 -13.82 -0.06 10.64
CA ASP A 153 -13.60 -1.12 11.62
C ASP A 153 -12.66 -0.73 12.77
N GLY A 154 -12.05 0.46 12.68
CA GLY A 154 -11.10 0.98 13.67
C GLY A 154 -9.70 0.34 13.60
N ASN A 155 -9.42 -0.44 12.57
CA ASN A 155 -8.12 -1.04 12.30
C ASN A 155 -7.45 -0.33 11.13
N THR A 156 -6.43 0.48 11.40
CA THR A 156 -5.71 1.27 10.39
C THR A 156 -4.38 0.64 9.99
N THR A 157 -4.07 -0.58 10.41
CA THR A 157 -2.71 -1.13 10.25
C THR A 157 -2.59 -2.61 9.90
N ASN A 158 -3.68 -3.39 9.75
CA ASN A 158 -3.55 -4.84 9.50
C ASN A 158 -4.67 -5.41 8.65
N CYS A 159 -4.33 -5.95 7.49
CA CYS A 159 -5.23 -6.85 6.74
C CYS A 159 -5.23 -8.25 7.37
N LEU A 160 -6.20 -8.54 8.23
CA LEU A 160 -6.41 -9.87 8.84
C LEU A 160 -7.30 -10.70 7.92
N LEU A 161 -6.72 -11.67 7.21
CA LEU A 161 -7.34 -12.22 6.03
C LEU A 161 -7.99 -13.57 6.13
N TYR A 162 -7.61 -14.38 7.08
CA TYR A 162 -8.12 -15.74 7.20
C TYR A 162 -8.30 -16.12 8.66
N THR A 163 -9.54 -16.35 9.06
CA THR A 163 -9.86 -17.07 10.30
C THR A 163 -10.52 -18.39 9.93
N SER A 164 -9.88 -19.52 10.21
CA SER A 164 -10.53 -20.81 10.14
C SER A 164 -11.72 -20.83 11.10
N PRO A 165 -12.89 -21.39 10.72
CA PRO A 165 -13.97 -21.61 11.66
C PRO A 165 -13.45 -22.40 12.86
N SER A 166 -13.69 -21.89 14.07
CA SER A 166 -13.29 -22.56 15.30
C SER A 166 -13.81 -24.01 15.30
N PRO A 167 -13.00 -25.00 15.75
CA PRO A 167 -13.46 -26.38 15.88
C PRO A 167 -14.71 -26.55 16.74
N ARG A 168 -15.11 -25.50 17.51
CA ARG A 168 -16.33 -25.47 18.30
C ARG A 168 -17.61 -25.25 17.48
N ASP A 169 -17.51 -24.71 16.27
CA ASP A 169 -18.67 -24.44 15.40
C ASP A 169 -19.10 -25.66 14.58
N LYS A 170 -18.39 -26.81 14.70
CA LYS A 170 -18.73 -28.08 14.05
C LYS A 170 -19.63 -28.97 14.91
N ARG A 171 -20.45 -28.41 15.81
CA ARG A 171 -21.52 -29.18 16.47
C ARG A 171 -22.87 -28.83 15.85
N LEU A 172 -23.27 -29.61 14.88
CA LEU A 172 -24.65 -29.96 14.60
C LEU A 172 -24.82 -31.42 14.90
#